data_fcd831303085019e0d80d4014c4d303d
#
_entry.id   fcd831303085019e0d80d4014c4d303d
#
_cell.length_a   1.000
_cell.length_b   1.000
_cell.length_c   1.000
_cell.angle_alpha   90.00
_cell.angle_beta   90.00
_cell.angle_gamma   90.00
#
_symmetry.space_group_name_H-M   'P 1'
#
loop_
_entity.id
_entity.type
_entity.pdbx_description
1 polymer ?
#
loop_
_entity_poly.entity_id
_entity_poly.type
_entity_poly.pdbx_seq_one_letter_code
_entity_poly.pdbx_strand_id
1 'polypeptide(L)'
;MGLASDHRLAPYEPQIYTFNPKVIANFKKAYVDLPKDDWTDAWVIADRLRFGRLPENSQVDFRYLPLQRLTRFRYHLTQSITREKNYFLANLFLKFNTLSQDEVFSNLFGATSIALLTDFFSPEEIAARPLEDLIDFVMEKGKKHFTNPKATVQALKDAARKAHRLRGGLLEPVNLILATSIETIRCLEKQASIIDKAIVKELSHFRHTLDSVPGFGPVFCAGIIAEIGDIRRFPNDSALAKYVGLTWRTHQSGEFTADDTPLTKTGNVYLRYYFVQAANSVRRFEPEYQQFYARKYRESTTHHHRRALVLTARKLVRLVDALLRSNQLYKSQGQRSGIA
;
A
#
# COMPACT_ATOMS: atom_id res chain seq x y z
N MET A 1 11.43 20.43 -1.76
CA MET A 1 10.70 20.51 -3.03
C MET A 1 10.30 21.95 -3.41
N GLY A 2 9.89 22.81 -2.49
CA GLY A 2 9.47 24.18 -2.84
C GLY A 2 10.48 25.00 -3.62
N LEU A 3 11.76 24.99 -3.24
CA LEU A 3 12.81 25.75 -3.91
C LEU A 3 13.11 25.21 -5.32
N ALA A 4 13.07 23.90 -5.52
CA ALA A 4 13.35 23.27 -6.82
C ALA A 4 12.28 23.60 -7.88
N SER A 5 11.07 23.93 -7.45
CA SER A 5 9.95 24.28 -8.34
C SER A 5 9.71 25.80 -8.44
N ASP A 6 10.52 26.63 -7.78
CA ASP A 6 10.41 28.08 -7.88
C ASP A 6 11.09 28.58 -9.14
N HIS A 7 10.29 28.98 -10.13
CA HIS A 7 10.78 29.50 -11.41
C HIS A 7 11.63 30.79 -11.27
N ARG A 8 11.53 31.52 -10.16
CA ARG A 8 12.36 32.69 -9.87
C ARG A 8 13.82 32.34 -9.62
N LEU A 9 14.10 31.08 -9.24
CA LEU A 9 15.47 30.59 -9.04
C LEU A 9 16.10 30.00 -10.33
N ALA A 10 15.30 29.76 -11.37
CA ALA A 10 15.78 29.20 -12.63
C ALA A 10 16.94 30.00 -13.26
N PRO A 11 16.95 31.36 -13.24
CA PRO A 11 18.05 32.14 -13.78
C PRO A 11 19.41 31.95 -13.08
N TYR A 12 19.39 31.46 -11.84
CA TYR A 12 20.60 31.27 -11.03
C TYR A 12 21.18 29.86 -11.12
N GLU A 13 20.52 28.95 -11.86
CA GLU A 13 20.93 27.55 -12.03
C GLU A 13 21.40 26.87 -10.71
N PRO A 14 20.62 26.94 -9.62
CA PRO A 14 21.08 26.47 -8.32
C PRO A 14 21.30 24.95 -8.34
N GLN A 15 22.44 24.53 -7.80
CA GLN A 15 22.68 23.09 -7.57
C GLN A 15 21.86 22.63 -6.37
N ILE A 16 20.95 21.66 -6.57
CA ILE A 16 20.03 21.18 -5.55
C ILE A 16 20.45 19.78 -5.13
N TYR A 17 20.75 19.62 -3.83
CA TYR A 17 21.08 18.34 -3.23
C TYR A 17 19.99 17.88 -2.28
N THR A 18 19.56 16.63 -2.42
CA THR A 18 18.57 16.00 -1.54
C THR A 18 19.25 15.00 -0.62
N PHE A 19 19.25 15.27 0.66
CA PHE A 19 19.77 14.35 1.66
C PHE A 19 18.64 13.47 2.22
N ASN A 20 18.96 12.19 2.45
CA ASN A 20 18.10 11.36 3.28
C ASN A 20 18.11 11.92 4.72
N PRO A 21 16.96 12.19 5.35
CA PRO A 21 16.89 12.72 6.71
C PRO A 21 17.73 11.95 7.73
N LYS A 22 17.84 10.63 7.55
CA LYS A 22 18.67 9.77 8.40
C LYS A 22 20.15 10.06 8.28
N VAL A 23 20.64 10.50 7.11
CA VAL A 23 22.04 10.89 6.92
C VAL A 23 22.32 12.15 7.71
N ILE A 24 21.43 13.15 7.66
CA ILE A 24 21.53 14.37 8.45
C ILE A 24 21.44 14.09 9.94
N ALA A 25 20.48 13.26 10.37
CA ALA A 25 20.34 12.87 11.77
C ALA A 25 21.57 12.13 12.31
N ASN A 26 22.22 11.28 11.49
CA ASN A 26 23.46 10.63 11.90
C ASN A 26 24.66 11.60 11.89
N PHE A 27 24.71 12.54 10.95
CA PHE A 27 25.74 13.58 10.92
C PHE A 27 25.64 14.52 12.13
N LYS A 28 24.39 14.88 12.52
CA LYS A 28 24.15 15.67 13.76
C LYS A 28 24.71 15.00 15.01
N LYS A 29 24.77 13.66 15.07
CA LYS A 29 25.34 12.93 16.22
C LYS A 29 26.86 13.10 16.40
N ALA A 30 27.56 13.63 15.42
CA ALA A 30 28.98 13.98 15.54
C ALA A 30 29.22 15.21 16.42
N TYR A 31 28.17 15.96 16.70
CA TYR A 31 28.21 17.14 17.57
C TYR A 31 27.61 16.80 18.92
N VAL A 32 28.26 17.30 19.98
CA VAL A 32 27.79 17.13 21.36
C VAL A 32 26.83 18.29 21.69
N ASP A 33 25.73 17.97 22.37
CA ASP A 33 24.80 18.92 23.01
C ASP A 33 24.19 20.00 22.10
N LEU A 34 23.91 19.68 20.82
CA LEU A 34 23.21 20.59 19.94
C LEU A 34 21.72 20.74 20.33
N PRO A 35 21.20 21.96 20.38
CA PRO A 35 19.76 22.21 20.58
C PRO A 35 18.91 21.49 19.54
N LYS A 36 17.65 21.26 19.89
CA LYS A 36 16.65 20.69 18.98
C LYS A 36 15.71 21.78 18.49
N ASP A 37 16.19 22.58 17.54
CA ASP A 37 15.45 23.64 16.90
C ASP A 37 15.75 23.67 15.38
N ASP A 38 14.92 24.39 14.62
CA ASP A 38 15.00 24.45 13.16
C ASP A 38 16.28 25.17 12.69
N TRP A 39 16.78 26.14 13.46
CA TRP A 39 18.01 26.87 13.14
C TRP A 39 19.23 25.94 13.22
N THR A 40 19.33 25.15 14.28
CA THR A 40 20.38 24.13 14.45
C THR A 40 20.30 23.08 13.36
N ASP A 41 19.10 22.62 12.97
CA ASP A 41 18.93 21.66 11.89
C ASP A 41 19.35 22.25 10.53
N ALA A 42 19.02 23.53 10.26
CA ALA A 42 19.49 24.24 9.06
C ALA A 42 21.01 24.38 9.04
N TRP A 43 21.61 24.72 10.18
CA TRP A 43 23.06 24.82 10.32
C TRP A 43 23.76 23.47 10.07
N VAL A 44 23.25 22.39 10.65
CA VAL A 44 23.76 21.03 10.43
C VAL A 44 23.70 20.63 8.94
N ILE A 45 22.63 21.02 8.24
CA ILE A 45 22.49 20.79 6.79
C ILE A 45 23.55 21.59 6.01
N ALA A 46 23.75 22.86 6.37
CA ALA A 46 24.75 23.71 5.75
C ALA A 46 26.18 23.18 5.98
N ASP A 47 26.49 22.72 7.20
CA ASP A 47 27.78 22.13 7.52
C ASP A 47 27.98 20.77 6.81
N ARG A 48 26.92 20.00 6.63
CA ARG A 48 26.97 18.77 5.84
C ARG A 48 27.26 19.05 4.36
N LEU A 49 26.73 20.14 3.81
CA LEU A 49 27.06 20.60 2.46
C LEU A 49 28.54 21.01 2.37
N ARG A 50 29.02 21.77 3.33
CA ARG A 50 30.44 22.18 3.42
C ARG A 50 31.40 21.01 3.56
N PHE A 51 31.03 19.98 4.34
CA PHE A 51 31.83 18.77 4.53
C PHE A 51 32.11 18.02 3.22
N GLY A 52 31.28 18.18 2.20
CA GLY A 52 31.39 17.49 0.91
C GLY A 52 30.82 16.06 0.94
N ARG A 53 31.31 15.19 0.04
CA ARG A 53 30.70 13.86 -0.22
C ARG A 53 29.20 13.98 -0.46
N LEU A 54 28.85 14.92 -1.34
CA LEU A 54 27.47 15.22 -1.68
C LEU A 54 26.87 14.05 -2.44
N PRO A 55 25.55 13.78 -2.29
CA PRO A 55 24.85 12.90 -3.22
C PRO A 55 24.89 13.51 -4.62
N GLU A 56 24.58 12.71 -5.63
CA GLU A 56 24.42 13.25 -6.99
C GLU A 56 23.40 14.40 -6.97
N ASN A 57 23.66 15.41 -7.79
CA ASN A 57 22.80 16.58 -7.93
C ASN A 57 21.37 16.11 -8.26
N SER A 58 20.42 16.47 -7.42
CA SER A 58 19.02 16.08 -7.57
C SER A 58 18.38 16.97 -8.64
N GLN A 59 18.60 16.63 -9.91
CA GLN A 59 17.80 17.23 -10.97
C GLN A 59 16.35 16.74 -10.79
N VAL A 60 15.46 17.67 -10.46
CA VAL A 60 14.02 17.38 -10.42
C VAL A 60 13.53 17.38 -11.86
N ASP A 61 13.25 16.20 -12.37
CA ASP A 61 12.60 16.10 -13.69
C ASP A 61 11.10 16.44 -13.53
N PHE A 62 10.76 17.67 -13.91
CA PHE A 62 9.42 18.21 -13.78
C PHE A 62 8.36 17.41 -14.56
N ARG A 63 8.76 16.64 -15.57
CA ARG A 63 7.84 15.80 -16.35
C ARG A 63 7.13 14.77 -15.48
N TYR A 64 7.82 14.19 -14.50
CA TYR A 64 7.24 13.18 -13.61
C TYR A 64 6.45 13.76 -12.43
N LEU A 65 6.59 15.06 -12.15
CA LEU A 65 6.02 15.68 -10.96
C LEU A 65 4.48 15.62 -10.89
N PRO A 66 3.72 15.89 -11.98
CA PRO A 66 2.26 15.75 -11.96
C PRO A 66 1.83 14.33 -11.60
N LEU A 67 2.40 13.33 -12.27
CA LEU A 67 2.12 11.93 -12.01
C LEU A 67 2.48 11.53 -10.56
N GLN A 68 3.62 12.00 -10.06
CA GLN A 68 4.07 11.76 -8.69
C GLN A 68 3.12 12.36 -7.65
N ARG A 69 2.58 13.56 -7.90
CA ARG A 69 1.60 14.20 -7.01
C ARG A 69 0.31 13.38 -6.94
N LEU A 70 -0.21 12.95 -8.09
CA LEU A 70 -1.42 12.12 -8.16
C LEU A 70 -1.23 10.78 -7.46
N THR A 71 -0.13 10.06 -7.75
CA THR A 71 0.13 8.74 -7.16
C THR A 71 0.37 8.82 -5.65
N ARG A 72 1.07 9.84 -5.15
CA ARG A 72 1.24 10.07 -3.70
C ARG A 72 -0.08 10.42 -3.02
N PHE A 73 -0.92 11.22 -3.65
CA PHE A 73 -2.26 11.52 -3.11
C PHE A 73 -3.14 10.27 -3.11
N ARG A 74 -3.07 9.46 -4.16
CA ARG A 74 -3.75 8.15 -4.20
C ARG A 74 -3.31 7.23 -3.06
N TYR A 75 -2.01 7.19 -2.76
CA TYR A 75 -1.48 6.47 -1.58
C TYR A 75 -2.08 7.02 -0.27
N HIS A 76 -2.12 8.35 -0.11
CA HIS A 76 -2.75 8.99 1.06
C HIS A 76 -4.21 8.57 1.23
N LEU A 77 -5.02 8.60 0.15
CA LEU A 77 -6.41 8.14 0.19
C LEU A 77 -6.52 6.67 0.60
N THR A 78 -5.66 5.80 0.09
CA THR A 78 -5.64 4.38 0.49
C THR A 78 -5.35 4.20 1.98
N GLN A 79 -4.41 4.98 2.53
CA GLN A 79 -4.11 4.94 3.97
C GLN A 79 -5.29 5.46 4.80
N SER A 80 -5.99 6.49 4.32
CA SER A 80 -7.17 7.03 4.97
C SER A 80 -8.32 6.03 4.97
N ILE A 81 -8.60 5.38 3.83
CA ILE A 81 -9.61 4.31 3.72
C ILE A 81 -9.27 3.16 4.69
N THR A 82 -8.01 2.73 4.75
CA THR A 82 -7.60 1.64 5.65
C THR A 82 -7.79 2.02 7.12
N ARG A 83 -7.44 3.25 7.48
CA ARG A 83 -7.61 3.77 8.85
C ARG A 83 -9.08 3.82 9.23
N GLU A 84 -9.93 4.33 8.35
CA GLU A 84 -11.36 4.43 8.58
C GLU A 84 -12.01 3.04 8.67
N LYS A 85 -11.62 2.10 7.79
CA LYS A 85 -12.07 0.71 7.88
C LYS A 85 -11.68 0.05 9.22
N ASN A 86 -10.48 0.29 9.73
CA ASN A 86 -10.05 -0.23 11.02
C ASN A 86 -10.85 0.40 12.18
N TYR A 87 -11.13 1.70 12.11
CA TYR A 87 -11.95 2.39 13.10
C TYR A 87 -13.39 1.87 13.09
N PHE A 88 -13.97 1.68 11.90
CA PHE A 88 -15.27 1.03 11.73
C PHE A 88 -15.31 -0.36 12.37
N LEU A 89 -14.31 -1.21 12.09
CA LEU A 89 -14.24 -2.57 12.66
C LEU A 89 -14.15 -2.57 14.19
N ALA A 90 -13.43 -1.62 14.77
CA ALA A 90 -13.37 -1.48 16.24
C ALA A 90 -14.75 -1.13 16.84
N ASN A 91 -15.51 -0.24 16.20
CA ASN A 91 -16.88 0.10 16.65
C ASN A 91 -17.88 -1.01 16.31
N LEU A 92 -17.71 -1.71 15.20
CA LEU A 92 -18.51 -2.89 14.87
C LEU A 92 -18.36 -3.99 15.93
N PHE A 93 -17.15 -4.20 16.43
CA PHE A 93 -16.90 -5.15 17.52
C PHE A 93 -17.72 -4.81 18.78
N LEU A 94 -17.90 -3.54 19.07
CA LEU A 94 -18.78 -3.13 20.20
C LEU A 94 -20.25 -3.48 19.93
N LYS A 95 -20.76 -3.23 18.73
CA LYS A 95 -22.15 -3.51 18.35
C LYS A 95 -22.40 -5.00 18.15
N PHE A 96 -21.50 -5.68 17.42
CA PHE A 96 -21.72 -7.03 16.93
C PHE A 96 -20.39 -7.81 16.84
N ASN A 97 -19.80 -8.14 17.98
CA ASN A 97 -18.47 -8.77 18.07
C ASN A 97 -18.35 -10.07 17.26
N THR A 98 -19.39 -10.91 17.31
CA THR A 98 -19.40 -12.23 16.65
C THR A 98 -19.53 -12.16 15.13
N LEU A 99 -20.00 -11.05 14.55
CA LEU A 99 -20.16 -10.92 13.11
C LEU A 99 -18.81 -11.07 12.34
N SER A 100 -17.73 -10.54 12.91
CA SER A 100 -16.39 -10.68 12.35
C SER A 100 -15.65 -11.92 12.83
N GLN A 101 -15.94 -12.39 14.06
CA GLN A 101 -15.29 -13.56 14.65
C GLN A 101 -15.76 -14.87 14.02
N ASP A 102 -17.06 -14.98 13.74
CA ASP A 102 -17.67 -16.18 13.16
C ASP A 102 -17.65 -16.18 11.63
N GLU A 103 -16.95 -15.20 11.00
CA GLU A 103 -16.76 -15.06 9.55
C GLU A 103 -18.05 -15.21 8.72
N VAL A 104 -19.19 -14.69 9.25
CA VAL A 104 -20.52 -14.81 8.62
C VAL A 104 -20.54 -14.28 7.19
N PHE A 105 -19.79 -13.21 6.93
CA PHE A 105 -19.60 -12.64 5.59
C PHE A 105 -18.12 -12.66 5.21
N SER A 106 -17.82 -13.10 4.00
CA SER A 106 -16.46 -13.07 3.44
C SER A 106 -15.90 -11.64 3.31
N ASN A 107 -16.77 -10.62 3.22
CA ASN A 107 -16.43 -9.22 3.18
C ASN A 107 -17.41 -8.39 4.01
N LEU A 108 -16.94 -7.89 5.17
CA LEU A 108 -17.73 -7.04 6.06
C LEU A 108 -18.07 -5.66 5.46
N PHE A 109 -17.35 -5.22 4.44
CA PHE A 109 -17.63 -3.99 3.69
C PHE A 109 -18.40 -4.26 2.39
N GLY A 110 -18.92 -5.46 2.21
CA GLY A 110 -19.81 -5.83 1.11
C GLY A 110 -21.20 -5.21 1.26
N ALA A 111 -21.91 -5.05 0.14
CA ALA A 111 -23.22 -4.39 0.11
C ALA A 111 -24.21 -5.01 1.11
N THR A 112 -24.29 -6.33 1.19
CA THR A 112 -25.20 -7.05 2.08
C THR A 112 -24.88 -6.83 3.57
N SER A 113 -23.57 -6.92 3.92
CA SER A 113 -23.14 -6.68 5.31
C SER A 113 -23.39 -5.24 5.75
N ILE A 114 -23.07 -4.27 4.87
CA ILE A 114 -23.34 -2.85 5.15
C ILE A 114 -24.85 -2.60 5.28
N ALA A 115 -25.68 -3.15 4.38
CA ALA A 115 -27.14 -3.01 4.47
C ALA A 115 -27.67 -3.59 5.79
N LEU A 116 -27.18 -4.78 6.17
CA LEU A 116 -27.56 -5.39 7.46
C LEU A 116 -27.23 -4.48 8.65
N LEU A 117 -26.04 -3.89 8.68
CA LEU A 117 -25.59 -3.03 9.77
C LEU A 117 -26.30 -1.67 9.80
N THR A 118 -26.87 -1.25 8.66
CA THR A 118 -27.64 -0.01 8.54
C THR A 118 -29.12 -0.21 8.83
N ASP A 119 -29.71 -1.33 8.35
CA ASP A 119 -31.15 -1.56 8.40
C ASP A 119 -31.59 -2.20 9.75
N PHE A 120 -30.66 -2.85 10.49
CA PHE A 120 -30.94 -3.43 11.80
C PHE A 120 -30.22 -2.66 12.91
N PHE A 121 -31.00 -2.27 13.91
CA PHE A 121 -30.52 -1.46 15.02
C PHE A 121 -29.59 -2.25 15.97
N SER A 122 -29.91 -3.53 16.22
CA SER A 122 -29.15 -4.37 17.14
C SER A 122 -29.06 -5.84 16.70
N PRO A 123 -28.11 -6.63 17.25
CA PRO A 123 -28.05 -8.07 17.03
C PRO A 123 -29.34 -8.79 17.52
N GLU A 124 -29.97 -8.31 18.59
CA GLU A 124 -31.21 -8.86 19.12
C GLU A 124 -32.35 -8.79 18.12
N GLU A 125 -32.44 -7.68 17.38
CA GLU A 125 -33.42 -7.52 16.32
C GLU A 125 -33.23 -8.56 15.22
N ILE A 126 -31.98 -8.81 14.81
CA ILE A 126 -31.62 -9.84 13.83
C ILE A 126 -31.98 -11.24 14.36
N ALA A 127 -31.66 -11.54 15.60
CA ALA A 127 -31.97 -12.83 16.22
C ALA A 127 -33.48 -13.12 16.32
N ALA A 128 -34.30 -12.06 16.53
CA ALA A 128 -35.76 -12.17 16.65
C ALA A 128 -36.47 -12.29 15.30
N ARG A 129 -35.88 -11.79 14.17
CA ARG A 129 -36.52 -11.84 12.84
C ARG A 129 -36.77 -13.29 12.38
N PRO A 130 -37.87 -13.55 11.64
CA PRO A 130 -38.07 -14.81 10.95
C PRO A 130 -36.93 -15.16 10.01
N LEU A 131 -36.65 -16.46 9.85
CA LEU A 131 -35.56 -16.92 8.98
C LEU A 131 -35.79 -16.52 7.51
N GLU A 132 -37.04 -16.63 7.07
CA GLU A 132 -37.45 -16.35 5.69
C GLU A 132 -37.25 -14.86 5.33
N ASP A 133 -37.64 -13.94 6.21
CA ASP A 133 -37.46 -12.50 6.02
C ASP A 133 -35.97 -12.13 5.84
N LEU A 134 -35.09 -12.77 6.62
CA LEU A 134 -33.65 -12.54 6.52
C LEU A 134 -33.05 -13.19 5.28
N ILE A 135 -33.59 -14.30 4.79
CA ILE A 135 -33.19 -14.91 3.52
C ILE A 135 -33.54 -13.97 2.38
N ASP A 136 -34.76 -13.45 2.34
CA ASP A 136 -35.22 -12.50 1.31
C ASP A 136 -34.37 -11.23 1.35
N PHE A 137 -34.10 -10.70 2.53
CA PHE A 137 -33.20 -9.55 2.71
C PHE A 137 -31.79 -9.80 2.14
N VAL A 138 -31.18 -10.93 2.49
CA VAL A 138 -29.81 -11.28 2.04
C VAL A 138 -29.80 -11.50 0.52
N MET A 139 -30.84 -12.09 -0.05
CA MET A 139 -30.96 -12.33 -1.49
C MET A 139 -31.18 -11.01 -2.25
N GLU A 140 -32.00 -10.11 -1.74
CA GLU A 140 -32.24 -8.79 -2.32
C GLU A 140 -30.96 -7.95 -2.32
N LYS A 141 -30.37 -7.71 -1.14
CA LYS A 141 -29.17 -6.86 -0.98
C LYS A 141 -27.92 -7.49 -1.61
N GLY A 142 -27.85 -8.82 -1.63
CA GLY A 142 -26.75 -9.58 -2.22
C GLY A 142 -26.87 -9.80 -3.74
N LYS A 143 -27.90 -9.27 -4.40
CA LYS A 143 -28.14 -9.43 -5.84
C LYS A 143 -28.05 -10.89 -6.30
N LYS A 144 -28.55 -11.81 -5.50
CA LYS A 144 -28.56 -13.28 -5.73
C LYS A 144 -27.16 -13.93 -5.82
N HIS A 145 -26.10 -13.29 -5.30
CA HIS A 145 -24.73 -13.84 -5.34
C HIS A 145 -24.43 -14.87 -4.25
N PHE A 146 -25.38 -15.18 -3.35
CA PHE A 146 -25.17 -16.17 -2.30
C PHE A 146 -25.44 -17.58 -2.82
N THR A 147 -24.45 -18.47 -2.71
CA THR A 147 -24.58 -19.88 -3.09
C THR A 147 -25.51 -20.63 -2.15
N ASN A 148 -25.48 -20.31 -0.85
CA ASN A 148 -26.35 -20.91 0.15
C ASN A 148 -26.86 -19.82 1.13
N PRO A 149 -27.91 -19.06 0.76
CA PRO A 149 -28.45 -17.99 1.60
C PRO A 149 -28.97 -18.50 2.94
N LYS A 150 -29.59 -19.66 2.98
CA LYS A 150 -30.12 -20.27 4.21
C LYS A 150 -29.01 -20.55 5.23
N ALA A 151 -27.89 -21.12 4.81
CA ALA A 151 -26.75 -21.37 5.69
C ALA A 151 -26.14 -20.06 6.20
N THR A 152 -26.01 -19.03 5.33
CA THR A 152 -25.50 -17.71 5.71
C THR A 152 -26.42 -17.06 6.75
N VAL A 153 -27.73 -17.09 6.55
CA VAL A 153 -28.70 -16.51 7.50
C VAL A 153 -28.73 -17.29 8.81
N GLN A 154 -28.60 -18.60 8.77
CA GLN A 154 -28.51 -19.40 10.00
C GLN A 154 -27.25 -19.02 10.79
N ALA A 155 -26.10 -18.94 10.15
CA ALA A 155 -24.86 -18.48 10.78
C ALA A 155 -24.98 -17.06 11.35
N LEU A 156 -25.66 -16.15 10.63
CA LEU A 156 -25.95 -14.80 11.09
C LEU A 156 -26.81 -14.78 12.36
N LYS A 157 -27.88 -15.59 12.40
CA LYS A 157 -28.76 -15.69 13.58
C LYS A 157 -28.02 -16.28 14.78
N ASP A 158 -27.19 -17.28 14.56
CA ASP A 158 -26.39 -17.90 15.60
C ASP A 158 -25.32 -16.93 16.15
N ALA A 159 -24.66 -16.17 15.27
CA ALA A 159 -23.76 -15.09 15.65
C ALA A 159 -24.51 -14.01 16.46
N ALA A 160 -25.70 -13.59 16.00
CA ALA A 160 -26.52 -12.59 16.70
C ALA A 160 -26.94 -13.02 18.11
N ARG A 161 -27.26 -14.30 18.28
CA ARG A 161 -27.62 -14.86 19.62
C ARG A 161 -26.44 -14.90 20.58
N LYS A 162 -25.23 -15.12 20.07
CA LYS A 162 -23.98 -15.17 20.86
C LYS A 162 -23.39 -13.79 21.14
N ALA A 163 -23.82 -12.75 20.40
CA ALA A 163 -23.26 -11.42 20.51
C ALA A 163 -23.41 -10.83 21.92
N HIS A 164 -22.42 -10.07 22.35
CA HIS A 164 -22.51 -9.29 23.58
C HIS A 164 -23.59 -8.21 23.47
N ARG A 165 -24.34 -8.00 24.53
CA ARG A 165 -25.35 -6.95 24.55
C ARG A 165 -24.74 -5.64 25.02
N LEU A 166 -24.82 -4.62 24.18
CA LEU A 166 -24.48 -3.25 24.57
C LEU A 166 -25.53 -2.72 25.57
N ARG A 167 -25.08 -1.97 26.57
CA ARG A 167 -26.00 -1.19 27.41
C ARG A 167 -26.74 -0.18 26.56
N GLY A 168 -28.05 -0.01 26.77
CA GLY A 168 -28.96 0.75 25.90
C GLY A 168 -28.46 2.15 25.49
N GLY A 169 -27.83 2.90 26.43
CA GLY A 169 -27.30 4.25 26.11
C GLY A 169 -26.06 4.30 25.21
N LEU A 170 -25.41 3.15 24.90
CA LEU A 170 -24.24 3.09 24.02
C LEU A 170 -24.60 2.70 22.59
N LEU A 171 -25.74 2.07 22.36
CA LEU A 171 -26.09 1.51 21.07
C LEU A 171 -26.34 2.59 20.01
N GLU A 172 -27.04 3.66 20.38
CA GLU A 172 -27.34 4.77 19.49
C GLU A 172 -26.09 5.54 19.03
N PRO A 173 -25.16 5.97 19.92
CA PRO A 173 -23.89 6.55 19.50
C PRO A 173 -23.05 5.64 18.61
N VAL A 174 -22.98 4.34 18.92
CA VAL A 174 -22.22 3.39 18.10
C VAL A 174 -22.83 3.23 16.71
N ASN A 175 -24.15 3.17 16.59
CA ASN A 175 -24.84 3.13 15.30
C ASN A 175 -24.58 4.39 14.47
N LEU A 176 -24.60 5.58 15.08
CA LEU A 176 -24.27 6.84 14.43
C LEU A 176 -22.83 6.86 13.91
N ILE A 177 -21.88 6.40 14.75
CA ILE A 177 -20.47 6.29 14.35
C ILE A 177 -20.32 5.34 13.15
N LEU A 178 -20.92 4.18 13.19
CA LEU A 178 -20.85 3.20 12.09
C LEU A 178 -21.44 3.76 10.80
N ALA A 179 -22.60 4.41 10.85
CA ALA A 179 -23.23 5.02 9.68
C ALA A 179 -22.34 6.13 9.07
N THR A 180 -21.80 7.02 9.92
CA THR A 180 -20.90 8.11 9.49
C THR A 180 -19.60 7.56 8.90
N SER A 181 -19.01 6.52 9.50
CA SER A 181 -17.80 5.86 8.99
C SER A 181 -18.04 5.22 7.62
N ILE A 182 -19.19 4.59 7.39
CA ILE A 182 -19.55 4.02 6.07
C ILE A 182 -19.60 5.11 5.00
N GLU A 183 -20.24 6.24 5.29
CA GLU A 183 -20.32 7.36 4.33
C GLU A 183 -18.92 7.96 4.07
N THR A 184 -18.09 8.08 5.08
CA THR A 184 -16.69 8.53 4.93
C THR A 184 -15.90 7.58 4.04
N ILE A 185 -16.00 6.26 4.26
CA ILE A 185 -15.32 5.24 3.44
C ILE A 185 -15.79 5.34 1.98
N ARG A 186 -17.10 5.44 1.73
CA ARG A 186 -17.66 5.58 0.38
C ARG A 186 -17.16 6.85 -0.32
N CYS A 187 -17.12 7.97 0.39
CA CYS A 187 -16.60 9.23 -0.13
C CYS A 187 -15.12 9.09 -0.54
N LEU A 188 -14.28 8.52 0.33
CA LEU A 188 -12.86 8.30 0.07
C LEU A 188 -12.64 7.34 -1.11
N GLU A 189 -13.42 6.26 -1.22
CA GLU A 189 -13.35 5.31 -2.33
C GLU A 189 -13.75 5.97 -3.66
N LYS A 190 -14.77 6.83 -3.65
CA LYS A 190 -15.16 7.64 -4.82
C LYS A 190 -14.04 8.61 -5.24
N GLN A 191 -13.42 9.30 -4.27
CA GLN A 191 -12.28 10.18 -4.54
C GLN A 191 -11.08 9.40 -5.10
N ALA A 192 -10.77 8.22 -4.55
CA ALA A 192 -9.72 7.35 -5.08
C ALA A 192 -9.97 6.96 -6.53
N SER A 193 -11.21 6.63 -6.90
CA SER A 193 -11.60 6.33 -8.30
C SER A 193 -11.41 7.51 -9.24
N ILE A 194 -11.69 8.75 -8.79
CA ILE A 194 -11.46 9.96 -9.59
C ILE A 194 -9.95 10.15 -9.83
N ILE A 195 -9.15 9.96 -8.80
CA ILE A 195 -7.68 10.06 -8.90
C ILE A 195 -7.12 8.95 -9.78
N ASP A 196 -7.64 7.73 -9.71
CA ASP A 196 -7.22 6.62 -10.57
C ASP A 196 -7.42 6.95 -12.07
N LYS A 197 -8.54 7.59 -12.42
CA LYS A 197 -8.78 8.07 -13.80
C LYS A 197 -7.79 9.16 -14.23
N ALA A 198 -7.49 10.10 -13.34
CA ALA A 198 -6.50 11.15 -13.60
C ALA A 198 -5.09 10.56 -13.75
N ILE A 199 -4.72 9.55 -12.95
CA ILE A 199 -3.46 8.82 -13.06
C ILE A 199 -3.34 8.14 -14.43
N VAL A 200 -4.38 7.45 -14.89
CA VAL A 200 -4.37 6.78 -16.20
C VAL A 200 -4.16 7.79 -17.33
N LYS A 201 -4.84 8.93 -17.27
CA LYS A 201 -4.69 10.01 -18.26
C LYS A 201 -3.26 10.55 -18.25
N GLU A 202 -2.69 10.83 -17.08
CA GLU A 202 -1.33 11.38 -16.97
C GLU A 202 -0.28 10.35 -17.38
N LEU A 203 -0.49 9.06 -17.06
CA LEU A 203 0.41 7.96 -17.44
C LEU A 203 0.55 7.83 -18.97
N SER A 204 -0.49 8.14 -19.73
CA SER A 204 -0.46 8.04 -21.20
C SER A 204 0.59 8.94 -21.88
N HIS A 205 1.12 9.94 -21.18
CA HIS A 205 2.22 10.78 -21.64
C HIS A 205 3.60 10.09 -21.54
N PHE A 206 3.67 8.95 -20.86
CA PHE A 206 4.93 8.21 -20.63
C PHE A 206 4.94 6.92 -21.44
N ARG A 207 5.97 6.75 -22.29
CA ARG A 207 6.19 5.47 -22.96
C ARG A 207 6.79 4.48 -21.98
N HIS A 208 6.17 3.32 -21.84
CA HIS A 208 6.64 2.23 -20.99
C HIS A 208 6.10 0.89 -21.47
N THR A 209 6.67 -0.18 -20.95
CA THR A 209 6.28 -1.56 -21.27
C THR A 209 5.86 -2.35 -20.02
N LEU A 210 5.71 -1.69 -18.88
CA LEU A 210 5.38 -2.34 -17.60
C LEU A 210 3.99 -2.98 -17.60
N ASP A 211 3.05 -2.43 -18.35
CA ASP A 211 1.68 -2.93 -18.53
C ASP A 211 1.63 -4.27 -19.28
N SER A 212 2.70 -4.65 -19.98
CA SER A 212 2.83 -5.98 -20.61
C SER A 212 3.00 -7.11 -19.59
N VAL A 213 3.31 -6.80 -18.33
CA VAL A 213 3.43 -7.81 -17.27
C VAL A 213 2.04 -8.16 -16.73
N PRO A 214 1.61 -9.45 -16.80
CA PRO A 214 0.30 -9.85 -16.28
C PRO A 214 0.11 -9.44 -14.81
N GLY A 215 -0.98 -8.73 -14.53
CA GLY A 215 -1.28 -8.22 -13.19
C GLY A 215 -0.68 -6.85 -12.85
N PHE A 216 0.05 -6.22 -13.79
CA PHE A 216 0.56 -4.87 -13.60
C PHE A 216 -0.49 -3.84 -14.06
N GLY A 217 -1.33 -3.40 -13.14
CA GLY A 217 -2.35 -2.39 -13.44
C GLY A 217 -1.76 -0.98 -13.64
N PRO A 218 -2.49 -0.07 -14.33
CA PRO A 218 -1.99 1.26 -14.68
C PRO A 218 -1.59 2.11 -13.47
N VAL A 219 -2.29 1.99 -12.35
CA VAL A 219 -1.95 2.70 -11.10
C VAL A 219 -0.59 2.24 -10.54
N PHE A 220 -0.27 0.94 -10.68
CA PHE A 220 1.05 0.42 -10.25
C PHE A 220 2.16 0.89 -11.18
N CYS A 221 1.93 0.84 -12.51
CA CYS A 221 2.85 1.39 -13.50
C CYS A 221 3.15 2.86 -13.20
N ALA A 222 2.10 3.65 -13.03
CA ALA A 222 2.20 5.07 -12.75
C ALA A 222 3.00 5.37 -11.47
N GLY A 223 2.67 4.68 -10.37
CA GLY A 223 3.35 4.88 -9.09
C GLY A 223 4.84 4.52 -9.14
N ILE A 224 5.19 3.48 -9.88
CA ILE A 224 6.57 3.05 -10.06
C ILE A 224 7.33 4.03 -10.98
N ILE A 225 6.76 4.38 -12.13
CA ILE A 225 7.38 5.33 -13.09
C ILE A 225 7.58 6.70 -12.45
N ALA A 226 6.56 7.21 -11.74
CA ALA A 226 6.60 8.52 -11.11
C ALA A 226 7.69 8.64 -10.03
N GLU A 227 7.95 7.57 -9.28
CA GLU A 227 8.93 7.58 -8.20
C GLU A 227 10.33 7.19 -8.68
N ILE A 228 10.45 6.39 -9.75
CA ILE A 228 11.73 6.09 -10.39
C ILE A 228 12.21 7.30 -11.20
N GLY A 229 11.31 7.96 -11.93
CA GLY A 229 11.70 8.96 -12.93
C GLY A 229 12.55 8.32 -14.04
N ASP A 230 13.68 8.93 -14.36
CA ASP A 230 14.62 8.34 -15.32
C ASP A 230 15.37 7.16 -14.69
N ILE A 231 15.21 5.96 -15.29
CA ILE A 231 15.88 4.74 -14.82
C ILE A 231 17.41 4.82 -14.90
N ARG A 232 17.95 5.64 -15.82
CA ARG A 232 19.40 5.81 -16.02
C ARG A 232 20.12 6.41 -14.83
N ARG A 233 19.41 7.07 -13.93
CA ARG A 233 19.96 7.56 -12.65
C ARG A 233 20.38 6.45 -11.69
N PHE A 234 19.96 5.21 -11.92
CA PHE A 234 20.39 4.06 -11.15
C PHE A 234 21.39 3.23 -11.96
N PRO A 235 22.60 2.94 -11.45
CA PRO A 235 23.59 2.17 -12.18
C PRO A 235 23.14 0.71 -12.44
N ASN A 236 22.32 0.13 -11.55
CA ASN A 236 21.83 -1.23 -11.65
C ASN A 236 20.58 -1.47 -10.76
N ASP A 237 20.00 -2.68 -10.87
CA ASP A 237 18.83 -3.09 -10.09
C ASP A 237 19.07 -3.11 -8.57
N SER A 238 20.30 -3.30 -8.14
CA SER A 238 20.67 -3.29 -6.72
C SER A 238 20.61 -1.87 -6.14
N ALA A 239 21.06 -0.86 -6.90
CA ALA A 239 20.92 0.55 -6.54
C ALA A 239 19.44 0.95 -6.47
N LEU A 240 18.63 0.51 -7.46
CA LEU A 240 17.18 0.71 -7.44
C LEU A 240 16.55 0.03 -6.22
N ALA A 241 16.91 -1.21 -5.89
CA ALA A 241 16.40 -1.92 -4.72
C ALA A 241 16.73 -1.21 -3.39
N LYS A 242 17.94 -0.64 -3.31
CA LYS A 242 18.34 0.19 -2.16
C LYS A 242 17.50 1.45 -2.07
N TYR A 243 17.22 2.10 -3.19
CA TYR A 243 16.34 3.28 -3.25
C TYR A 243 14.89 2.95 -2.87
N VAL A 244 14.38 1.78 -3.27
CA VAL A 244 13.07 1.25 -2.82
C VAL A 244 13.06 0.92 -1.33
N GLY A 245 14.23 0.57 -0.76
CA GLY A 245 14.38 0.07 0.61
C GLY A 245 14.00 -1.40 0.74
N LEU A 246 14.17 -2.17 -0.35
CA LEU A 246 14.02 -3.62 -0.41
C LEU A 246 15.38 -4.32 -0.38
N THR A 247 16.19 -3.94 0.59
CA THR A 247 17.49 -4.54 0.92
C THR A 247 17.53 -4.93 2.40
N TRP A 248 18.35 -5.89 2.74
CA TRP A 248 18.50 -6.38 4.10
C TRP A 248 19.80 -5.85 4.72
N ARG A 249 19.78 -5.65 6.04
CA ARG A 249 21.00 -5.31 6.78
C ARG A 249 21.78 -6.60 7.05
N THR A 250 23.04 -6.60 6.70
CA THR A 250 23.99 -7.61 7.22
C THR A 250 24.47 -7.15 8.58
N HIS A 251 24.33 -8.00 9.57
CA HIS A 251 24.98 -7.84 10.87
C HIS A 251 26.04 -8.92 10.97
N GLN A 252 27.30 -8.52 10.71
CA GLN A 252 28.48 -9.35 10.89
C GLN A 252 29.41 -8.65 11.88
N SER A 253 29.87 -9.36 12.86
CA SER A 253 30.88 -8.90 13.80
C SER A 253 31.82 -10.10 14.11
N GLY A 254 33.04 -10.06 13.59
CA GLY A 254 33.95 -11.20 13.66
C GLY A 254 33.37 -12.44 12.96
N GLU A 255 33.31 -13.55 13.64
CA GLU A 255 32.74 -14.81 13.15
C GLU A 255 31.20 -14.89 13.27
N PHE A 256 30.58 -13.90 13.94
CA PHE A 256 29.12 -13.88 14.13
C PHE A 256 28.42 -13.34 12.89
N THR A 257 27.54 -14.16 12.32
CA THR A 257 26.58 -13.74 11.26
C THR A 257 25.17 -13.93 11.80
N ALA A 258 24.38 -12.86 11.84
CA ALA A 258 23.01 -12.93 12.30
C ALA A 258 22.12 -13.71 11.31
N ASP A 259 21.38 -14.71 11.81
CA ASP A 259 20.46 -15.52 11.01
C ASP A 259 19.25 -14.72 10.51
N ASP A 260 18.80 -13.71 11.26
CA ASP A 260 17.67 -12.85 10.88
C ASP A 260 18.15 -11.44 10.49
N THR A 261 18.00 -11.11 9.22
CA THR A 261 18.43 -9.84 8.67
C THR A 261 17.21 -8.96 8.39
N PRO A 262 16.95 -7.91 9.21
CA PRO A 262 15.79 -7.07 9.03
C PRO A 262 15.88 -6.22 7.75
N LEU A 263 14.72 -5.99 7.13
CA LEU A 263 14.58 -5.10 5.97
C LEU A 263 15.00 -3.68 6.36
N THR A 264 15.83 -3.03 5.52
CA THR A 264 16.35 -1.69 5.82
C THR A 264 15.27 -0.61 5.92
N LYS A 265 14.23 -0.68 5.11
CA LYS A 265 13.09 0.27 5.05
C LYS A 265 13.50 1.76 4.91
N THR A 266 14.77 2.05 4.61
CA THR A 266 15.31 3.42 4.56
C THR A 266 15.11 4.12 3.21
N GLY A 267 14.48 3.45 2.25
CA GLY A 267 14.25 3.98 0.91
C GLY A 267 12.92 4.75 0.75
N ASN A 268 12.55 4.96 -0.50
CA ASN A 268 11.32 5.63 -0.89
C ASN A 268 10.08 4.80 -0.47
N VAL A 269 9.28 5.34 0.45
CA VAL A 269 8.12 4.64 1.01
C VAL A 269 7.01 4.42 -0.02
N TYR A 270 6.81 5.38 -0.93
CA TYR A 270 5.79 5.30 -1.99
C TYR A 270 6.16 4.25 -3.01
N LEU A 271 7.41 4.27 -3.49
CA LEU A 271 7.91 3.28 -4.44
C LEU A 271 7.85 1.86 -3.86
N ARG A 272 8.25 1.68 -2.61
CA ARG A 272 8.13 0.39 -1.91
C ARG A 272 6.68 -0.08 -1.82
N TYR A 273 5.74 0.81 -1.50
CA TYR A 273 4.32 0.49 -1.49
C TYR A 273 3.85 -0.03 -2.85
N TYR A 274 4.15 0.70 -3.93
CA TYR A 274 3.74 0.30 -5.27
C TYR A 274 4.37 -1.03 -5.71
N PHE A 275 5.65 -1.28 -5.40
CA PHE A 275 6.28 -2.57 -5.68
C PHE A 275 5.65 -3.72 -4.91
N VAL A 276 5.31 -3.54 -3.64
CA VAL A 276 4.67 -4.58 -2.82
C VAL A 276 3.25 -4.87 -3.31
N GLN A 277 2.48 -3.85 -3.67
CA GLN A 277 1.12 -4.02 -4.22
C GLN A 277 1.16 -4.66 -5.61
N ALA A 278 2.05 -4.22 -6.48
CA ALA A 278 2.26 -4.83 -7.79
C ALA A 278 2.66 -6.31 -7.67
N ALA A 279 3.60 -6.65 -6.77
CA ALA A 279 4.00 -8.03 -6.52
C ALA A 279 2.84 -8.90 -6.02
N ASN A 280 1.95 -8.35 -5.18
CA ASN A 280 0.76 -9.06 -4.73
C ASN A 280 -0.25 -9.31 -5.87
N SER A 281 -0.31 -8.43 -6.86
CA SER A 281 -1.12 -8.62 -8.06
C SER A 281 -0.44 -9.61 -9.02
N VAL A 282 0.80 -9.36 -9.43
CA VAL A 282 1.54 -10.16 -10.41
C VAL A 282 1.62 -11.66 -10.02
N ARG A 283 1.82 -11.99 -8.74
CA ARG A 283 1.84 -13.38 -8.27
C ARG A 283 0.52 -14.16 -8.50
N ARG A 284 -0.59 -13.47 -8.82
CA ARG A 284 -1.88 -14.09 -9.11
C ARG A 284 -2.07 -14.40 -10.58
N PHE A 285 -1.36 -13.70 -11.46
CA PHE A 285 -1.55 -13.75 -12.91
C PHE A 285 -0.33 -14.30 -13.64
N GLU A 286 0.87 -14.26 -13.05
CA GLU A 286 2.10 -14.74 -13.66
C GLU A 286 2.64 -15.98 -12.93
N PRO A 287 2.65 -17.17 -13.58
CA PRO A 287 3.03 -18.43 -12.94
C PRO A 287 4.43 -18.43 -12.32
N GLU A 288 5.41 -17.77 -12.94
CA GLU A 288 6.78 -17.68 -12.42
C GLU A 288 6.81 -16.98 -11.04
N TYR A 289 6.01 -15.92 -10.87
CA TYR A 289 5.90 -15.17 -9.62
C TYR A 289 5.04 -15.90 -8.59
N GLN A 290 4.02 -16.62 -9.03
CA GLN A 290 3.21 -17.49 -8.18
C GLN A 290 4.06 -18.59 -7.53
N GLN A 291 4.86 -19.31 -8.33
CA GLN A 291 5.74 -20.38 -7.85
C GLN A 291 6.82 -19.82 -6.93
N PHE A 292 7.44 -18.68 -7.30
CA PHE A 292 8.42 -18.01 -6.44
C PHE A 292 7.84 -17.62 -5.09
N TYR A 293 6.67 -17.00 -5.10
CA TYR A 293 5.96 -16.61 -3.86
C TYR A 293 5.63 -17.85 -3.00
N ALA A 294 5.06 -18.91 -3.60
CA ALA A 294 4.69 -20.14 -2.88
C ALA A 294 5.92 -20.81 -2.24
N ARG A 295 7.06 -20.84 -2.95
CA ARG A 295 8.33 -21.34 -2.40
C ARG A 295 8.77 -20.50 -1.20
N LYS A 296 8.81 -19.16 -1.34
CA LYS A 296 9.24 -18.25 -0.26
C LYS A 296 8.27 -18.24 0.93
N TYR A 297 7.00 -18.51 0.70
CA TYR A 297 6.01 -18.69 1.76
C TYR A 297 6.33 -19.91 2.62
N ARG A 298 6.68 -21.06 1.99
CA ARG A 298 7.04 -22.30 2.70
C ARG A 298 8.39 -22.22 3.41
N GLU A 299 9.37 -21.53 2.83
CA GLU A 299 10.69 -21.33 3.43
C GLU A 299 10.67 -20.40 4.65
N SER A 300 9.64 -19.58 4.82
CA SER A 300 9.54 -18.63 5.92
C SER A 300 9.13 -19.32 7.21
N THR A 301 9.78 -19.04 8.33
CA THR A 301 9.44 -19.58 9.66
C THR A 301 8.36 -18.76 10.36
N THR A 302 8.31 -17.46 10.12
CA THR A 302 7.35 -16.53 10.72
C THR A 302 6.87 -15.52 9.67
N HIS A 303 5.67 -14.96 9.86
CA HIS A 303 5.11 -13.94 8.96
C HIS A 303 5.15 -14.33 7.47
N HIS A 304 4.89 -15.59 7.16
CA HIS A 304 5.01 -16.24 5.86
C HIS A 304 4.58 -15.34 4.69
N HIS A 305 3.33 -14.83 4.74
CA HIS A 305 2.79 -13.99 3.68
C HIS A 305 3.61 -12.69 3.47
N ARG A 306 3.92 -11.99 4.56
CA ARG A 306 4.63 -10.70 4.48
C ARG A 306 6.05 -10.88 3.97
N ARG A 307 6.77 -11.90 4.45
CA ARG A 307 8.15 -12.22 4.02
C ARG A 307 8.17 -12.63 2.55
N ALA A 308 7.33 -13.57 2.14
CA ALA A 308 7.24 -14.03 0.76
C ALA A 308 6.88 -12.87 -0.20
N LEU A 309 5.94 -12.00 0.18
CA LEU A 309 5.52 -10.87 -0.63
C LEU A 309 6.65 -9.85 -0.84
N VAL A 310 7.40 -9.52 0.22
CA VAL A 310 8.53 -8.59 0.15
C VAL A 310 9.66 -9.16 -0.73
N LEU A 311 9.95 -10.45 -0.63
CA LEU A 311 10.92 -11.12 -1.50
C LEU A 311 10.47 -11.15 -2.97
N THR A 312 9.17 -11.35 -3.20
CA THR A 312 8.57 -11.27 -4.53
C THR A 312 8.66 -9.85 -5.10
N ALA A 313 8.42 -8.84 -4.29
CA ALA A 313 8.60 -7.43 -4.67
C ALA A 313 10.08 -7.14 -5.01
N ARG A 314 11.05 -7.69 -4.28
CA ARG A 314 12.48 -7.55 -4.61
C ARG A 314 12.83 -8.22 -5.96
N LYS A 315 12.24 -9.38 -6.26
CA LYS A 315 12.38 -10.02 -7.59
C LYS A 315 11.77 -9.13 -8.67
N LEU A 316 10.62 -8.50 -8.40
CA LEU A 316 9.94 -7.61 -9.34
C LEU A 316 10.75 -6.35 -9.65
N VAL A 317 11.52 -5.81 -8.69
CA VAL A 317 12.43 -4.67 -8.93
C VAL A 317 13.40 -4.98 -10.07
N ARG A 318 13.96 -6.20 -10.11
CA ARG A 318 14.88 -6.63 -11.17
C ARG A 318 14.21 -6.67 -12.54
N LEU A 319 12.97 -7.15 -12.61
CA LEU A 319 12.19 -7.16 -13.85
C LEU A 319 11.90 -5.73 -14.32
N VAL A 320 11.44 -4.86 -13.43
CA VAL A 320 11.11 -3.46 -13.75
C VAL A 320 12.35 -2.71 -14.24
N ASP A 321 13.50 -2.88 -13.58
CA ASP A 321 14.76 -2.28 -14.04
C ASP A 321 15.09 -2.71 -15.48
N ALA A 322 14.98 -4.02 -15.77
CA ALA A 322 15.25 -4.54 -17.12
C ALA A 322 14.28 -4.00 -18.17
N LEU A 323 12.97 -3.96 -17.89
CA LEU A 323 11.95 -3.48 -18.82
C LEU A 323 12.09 -1.98 -19.09
N LEU A 324 12.34 -1.16 -18.06
CA LEU A 324 12.51 0.29 -18.24
C LEU A 324 13.80 0.64 -18.99
N ARG A 325 14.88 -0.16 -18.86
CA ARG A 325 16.13 0.05 -19.62
C ARG A 325 16.04 -0.40 -21.07
N SER A 326 15.46 -1.59 -21.30
CA SER A 326 15.40 -2.18 -22.63
C SER A 326 14.22 -1.66 -23.45
N ASN A 327 13.19 -1.13 -22.80
CA ASN A 327 11.89 -0.79 -23.39
C ASN A 327 11.25 -1.95 -24.19
N GLN A 328 11.53 -3.20 -23.79
CA GLN A 328 10.98 -4.40 -24.43
C GLN A 328 9.72 -4.86 -23.70
N LEU A 329 8.85 -5.54 -24.42
CA LEU A 329 7.68 -6.19 -23.82
C LEU A 329 8.11 -7.38 -22.96
N TYR A 330 7.38 -7.60 -21.87
CA TYR A 330 7.56 -8.78 -21.04
C TYR A 330 7.26 -10.04 -21.82
N LYS A 331 8.11 -11.05 -21.67
CA LYS A 331 7.89 -12.41 -22.20
C LYS A 331 7.88 -13.38 -21.01
N SER A 332 6.80 -14.15 -20.88
CA SER A 332 6.71 -15.22 -19.86
C SER A 332 7.74 -16.33 -20.13
N GLN A 333 8.02 -17.17 -19.13
CA GLN A 333 8.99 -18.27 -19.28
C GLN A 333 8.64 -19.21 -20.44
N GLY A 334 7.35 -19.51 -20.65
CA GLY A 334 6.89 -20.34 -21.77
C GLY A 334 7.15 -19.73 -23.15
N GLN A 335 7.18 -18.41 -23.25
CA GLN A 335 7.49 -17.68 -24.49
C GLN A 335 8.99 -17.52 -24.73
N ARG A 336 9.83 -17.67 -23.69
CA ARG A 336 11.31 -17.62 -23.81
C ARG A 336 11.89 -18.95 -24.31
N SER A 337 11.23 -20.07 -24.02
CA SER A 337 11.68 -21.40 -24.41
C SER A 337 11.34 -21.78 -25.87
N GLY A 338 10.58 -20.96 -26.59
CA GLY A 338 10.18 -21.21 -27.99
C GLY A 338 11.12 -20.59 -29.05
N ILE A 339 12.28 -20.09 -28.66
CA ILE A 339 13.29 -19.45 -29.54
C ILE A 339 14.68 -20.10 -29.29
N ALA A 340 14.71 -21.41 -29.12
CA ALA A 340 15.95 -22.19 -29.11
C ALA A 340 15.94 -23.21 -30.26
#